data_8785a8f42f2053e485f7d12a1709e58a
#
_entry.id   8785a8f42f2053e485f7d12a1709e58a
#
_cell.length_a   1.000
_cell.length_b   1.000
_cell.length_c   1.000
_cell.angle_alpha   90.00
_cell.angle_beta   90.00
_cell.angle_gamma   90.00
#
_symmetry.space_group_name_H-M   'P 1'
#
loop_
_entity.id
_entity.type
_entity.pdbx_description
1 polymer ?
#
loop_
_entity_poly.entity_id
_entity_poly.type
_entity_poly.pdbx_seq_one_letter_code
_entity_poly.pdbx_strand_id
1 'polypeptide(L)'
;MTLAQQIAHPFCLAEALFFAAMLHQFRREVRAVQERAEASTILFQEQGFPLWRAIGPLLRGWALAHQGQAQEGIAQITEGLRAFRATGVEIGRPWRLALLAEAYSIMGQSEAGLTILMEALTLAETTGERWCEPELYRLKGALLLQQSSDHHTEAESCFHHALDIARNQQAKSLELRATTSLSKLWQQQGKRQEAHDLLAPVYNWFSEGFDTADLKNAKALLDELA
;
A
#
# COMPACT_ATOMS: atom_id res chain seq x y z
N MET A 1 -2.62 17.59 12.85
CA MET A 1 -4.06 17.88 13.07
C MET A 1 -4.27 19.13 13.93
N THR A 2 -3.74 19.21 15.13
CA THR A 2 -3.99 20.33 16.08
C THR A 2 -3.72 21.71 15.48
N LEU A 3 -2.59 21.91 14.80
CA LEU A 3 -2.26 23.18 14.17
C LEU A 3 -3.24 23.56 13.04
N ALA A 4 -3.60 22.60 12.18
CA ALA A 4 -4.56 22.83 11.10
C ALA A 4 -5.96 23.21 11.63
N GLN A 5 -6.36 22.65 12.78
CA GLN A 5 -7.59 23.02 13.47
C GLN A 5 -7.52 24.41 14.07
N GLN A 6 -6.37 24.81 14.62
CA GLN A 6 -6.16 26.16 15.18
C GLN A 6 -6.14 27.25 14.10
N ILE A 7 -5.55 26.95 12.93
CA ILE A 7 -5.54 27.88 11.79
C ILE A 7 -6.95 28.11 11.25
N ALA A 8 -7.86 27.14 11.46
CA ALA A 8 -9.25 27.17 11.01
C ALA A 8 -9.45 27.46 9.52
N HIS A 9 -8.40 27.19 8.68
CA HIS A 9 -8.50 27.36 7.24
C HIS A 9 -8.99 26.05 6.60
N PRO A 10 -10.13 26.02 5.92
CA PRO A 10 -10.75 24.77 5.45
C PRO A 10 -9.84 23.92 4.56
N PHE A 11 -9.10 24.56 3.65
CA PHE A 11 -8.14 23.86 2.79
C PHE A 11 -7.02 23.17 3.59
N CYS A 12 -6.39 23.89 4.54
CA CYS A 12 -5.32 23.31 5.36
C CYS A 12 -5.82 22.14 6.22
N LEU A 13 -7.07 22.23 6.70
CA LEU A 13 -7.67 21.14 7.46
C LEU A 13 -7.96 19.93 6.57
N ALA A 14 -8.53 20.14 5.38
CA ALA A 14 -8.81 19.09 4.42
C ALA A 14 -7.53 18.37 3.96
N GLU A 15 -6.46 19.14 3.67
CA GLU A 15 -5.15 18.60 3.31
C GLU A 15 -4.53 17.79 4.45
N ALA A 16 -4.58 18.30 5.68
CA ALA A 16 -4.08 17.58 6.85
C ALA A 16 -4.85 16.27 7.11
N LEU A 17 -6.16 16.24 6.86
CA LEU A 17 -6.98 15.02 6.92
C LEU A 17 -6.59 14.02 5.84
N PHE A 18 -6.34 14.49 4.61
CA PHE A 18 -5.87 13.64 3.52
C PHE A 18 -4.52 12.98 3.84
N PHE A 19 -3.52 13.76 4.26
CA PHE A 19 -2.22 13.21 4.62
C PHE A 19 -2.29 12.30 5.85
N ALA A 20 -3.20 12.57 6.80
CA ALA A 20 -3.47 11.66 7.89
C ALA A 20 -4.07 10.34 7.39
N ALA A 21 -5.03 10.37 6.44
CA ALA A 21 -5.59 9.18 5.82
C ALA A 21 -4.51 8.36 5.10
N MET A 22 -3.61 9.02 4.36
CA MET A 22 -2.48 8.38 3.68
C MET A 22 -1.51 7.72 4.67
N LEU A 23 -1.19 8.39 5.78
CA LEU A 23 -0.37 7.81 6.85
C LEU A 23 -1.03 6.58 7.47
N HIS A 24 -2.33 6.65 7.77
CA HIS A 24 -3.09 5.50 8.27
C HIS A 24 -3.16 4.35 7.25
N GLN A 25 -3.19 4.66 5.92
CA GLN A 25 -3.12 3.64 4.87
C GLN A 25 -1.76 2.92 4.90
N PHE A 26 -0.64 3.64 5.06
CA PHE A 26 0.67 3.03 5.24
C PHE A 26 0.75 2.17 6.51
N ARG A 27 0.04 2.54 7.57
CA ARG A 27 -0.07 1.75 8.82
C ARG A 27 -1.13 0.64 8.75
N ARG A 28 -1.88 0.52 7.63
CA ARG A 28 -2.98 -0.43 7.42
C ARG A 28 -4.11 -0.31 8.44
N GLU A 29 -4.37 0.89 8.91
CA GLU A 29 -5.42 1.22 9.87
C GLU A 29 -6.73 1.58 9.14
N VAL A 30 -7.38 0.57 8.58
CA VAL A 30 -8.47 0.67 7.61
C VAL A 30 -9.59 1.63 8.04
N ARG A 31 -10.03 1.53 9.30
CA ARG A 31 -11.10 2.38 9.84
C ARG A 31 -10.69 3.85 9.89
N ALA A 32 -9.47 4.13 10.36
CA ALA A 32 -8.96 5.49 10.41
C ALA A 32 -8.77 6.09 9.00
N VAL A 33 -8.36 5.27 8.01
CA VAL A 33 -8.31 5.68 6.59
C VAL A 33 -9.68 6.15 6.13
N GLN A 34 -10.71 5.35 6.34
CA GLN A 34 -12.07 5.69 5.91
C GLN A 34 -12.55 7.00 6.55
N GLU A 35 -12.48 7.10 7.87
CA GLU A 35 -12.93 8.29 8.61
C GLU A 35 -12.23 9.58 8.14
N ARG A 36 -10.90 9.52 7.93
CA ARG A 36 -10.11 10.68 7.49
C ARG A 36 -10.34 11.03 6.03
N ALA A 37 -10.43 10.02 5.15
CA ALA A 37 -10.70 10.22 3.73
C ALA A 37 -12.10 10.83 3.50
N GLU A 38 -13.11 10.36 4.21
CA GLU A 38 -14.48 10.91 4.13
C GLU A 38 -14.52 12.35 4.63
N ALA A 39 -13.93 12.66 5.79
CA ALA A 39 -13.89 14.01 6.33
C ALA A 39 -13.12 14.98 5.40
N SER A 40 -12.00 14.55 4.83
CA SER A 40 -11.24 15.32 3.84
C SER A 40 -12.06 15.60 2.58
N THR A 41 -12.77 14.57 2.07
CA THR A 41 -13.58 14.67 0.85
C THR A 41 -14.71 15.68 1.00
N ILE A 42 -15.41 15.68 2.13
CA ILE A 42 -16.49 16.64 2.40
C ILE A 42 -15.96 18.08 2.33
N LEU A 43 -14.87 18.37 3.04
CA LEU A 43 -14.27 19.70 3.04
C LEU A 43 -13.80 20.16 1.65
N PHE A 44 -13.17 19.26 0.86
CA PHE A 44 -12.76 19.60 -0.50
C PHE A 44 -13.94 19.80 -1.46
N GLN A 45 -15.06 19.12 -1.24
CA GLN A 45 -16.28 19.33 -2.00
C GLN A 45 -16.90 20.69 -1.71
N GLU A 46 -17.00 21.08 -0.43
CA GLU A 46 -17.52 22.37 -0.01
C GLU A 46 -16.69 23.54 -0.54
N GLN A 47 -15.38 23.36 -0.64
CA GLN A 47 -14.46 24.41 -1.09
C GLN A 47 -14.22 24.45 -2.60
N GLY A 48 -14.74 23.49 -3.37
CA GLY A 48 -14.69 23.49 -4.84
C GLY A 48 -13.33 23.19 -5.46
N PHE A 49 -12.44 22.44 -4.81
CA PHE A 49 -11.12 22.07 -5.31
C PHE A 49 -11.15 20.77 -6.15
N PRO A 50 -11.11 20.84 -7.50
CA PRO A 50 -11.31 19.65 -8.36
C PRO A 50 -10.28 18.53 -8.15
N LEU A 51 -8.99 18.89 -8.02
CA LEU A 51 -7.90 17.95 -7.82
C LEU A 51 -8.10 17.13 -6.55
N TRP A 52 -8.39 17.81 -5.46
CA TRP A 52 -8.53 17.20 -4.14
C TRP A 52 -9.80 16.36 -4.00
N ARG A 53 -10.85 16.71 -4.74
CA ARG A 53 -12.08 15.90 -4.83
C ARG A 53 -11.83 14.52 -5.41
N ALA A 54 -10.84 14.37 -6.29
CA ALA A 54 -10.48 13.08 -6.90
C ALA A 54 -9.71 12.14 -5.97
N ILE A 55 -9.06 12.68 -4.93
CA ILE A 55 -8.16 11.90 -4.07
C ILE A 55 -8.91 11.13 -2.98
N GLY A 56 -9.95 11.72 -2.38
CA GLY A 56 -10.72 11.08 -1.32
C GLY A 56 -11.30 9.71 -1.68
N PRO A 57 -11.92 9.55 -2.86
CA PRO A 57 -12.42 8.26 -3.33
C PRO A 57 -11.37 7.16 -3.43
N LEU A 58 -10.10 7.49 -3.69
CA LEU A 58 -9.01 6.51 -3.77
C LEU A 58 -8.77 5.82 -2.44
N LEU A 59 -8.58 6.60 -1.37
CA LEU A 59 -8.33 6.07 -0.03
C LEU A 59 -9.58 5.42 0.57
N ARG A 60 -10.75 6.02 0.34
CA ARG A 60 -12.03 5.42 0.75
C ARG A 60 -12.24 4.07 0.06
N GLY A 61 -11.98 3.98 -1.24
CA GLY A 61 -12.10 2.75 -2.01
C GLY A 61 -11.14 1.66 -1.52
N TRP A 62 -9.91 2.04 -1.16
CA TRP A 62 -8.96 1.12 -0.52
C TRP A 62 -9.50 0.59 0.81
N ALA A 63 -10.05 1.47 1.66
CA ALA A 63 -10.63 1.06 2.93
C ALA A 63 -11.84 0.12 2.75
N LEU A 64 -12.73 0.40 1.78
CA LEU A 64 -13.86 -0.47 1.45
C LEU A 64 -13.41 -1.86 1.00
N ALA A 65 -12.38 -1.95 0.15
CA ALA A 65 -11.83 -3.23 -0.28
C ALA A 65 -11.37 -4.07 0.91
N HIS A 66 -10.66 -3.46 1.86
CA HIS A 66 -10.21 -4.13 3.09
C HIS A 66 -11.32 -4.46 4.09
N GLN A 67 -12.52 -3.90 3.93
CA GLN A 67 -13.72 -4.22 4.72
C GLN A 67 -14.60 -5.29 4.07
N GLY A 68 -14.14 -5.94 3.02
CA GLY A 68 -14.90 -6.97 2.30
C GLY A 68 -15.81 -6.43 1.20
N GLN A 69 -15.74 -5.15 0.87
CA GLN A 69 -16.50 -4.49 -0.19
C GLN A 69 -15.59 -4.20 -1.40
N ALA A 70 -14.82 -5.22 -1.84
CA ALA A 70 -13.75 -5.03 -2.83
C ALA A 70 -14.27 -4.53 -4.18
N GLN A 71 -15.45 -4.99 -4.63
CA GLN A 71 -16.03 -4.52 -5.89
C GLN A 71 -16.36 -3.03 -5.87
N GLU A 72 -16.96 -2.54 -4.79
CA GLU A 72 -17.24 -1.11 -4.62
C GLU A 72 -15.95 -0.32 -4.46
N GLY A 73 -14.98 -0.84 -3.69
CA GLY A 73 -13.65 -0.26 -3.54
C GLY A 73 -12.95 -0.05 -4.86
N ILE A 74 -12.91 -1.06 -5.73
CA ILE A 74 -12.33 -1.00 -7.09
C ILE A 74 -13.03 0.08 -7.92
N ALA A 75 -14.37 0.13 -7.89
CA ALA A 75 -15.12 1.13 -8.63
C ALA A 75 -14.77 2.56 -8.19
N GLN A 76 -14.67 2.81 -6.87
CA GLN A 76 -14.32 4.12 -6.33
C GLN A 76 -12.87 4.51 -6.65
N ILE A 77 -11.91 3.58 -6.52
CA ILE A 77 -10.51 3.84 -6.87
C ILE A 77 -10.40 4.17 -8.37
N THR A 78 -11.07 3.40 -9.23
CA THR A 78 -11.05 3.62 -10.69
C THR A 78 -11.62 4.98 -11.07
N GLU A 79 -12.74 5.38 -10.48
CA GLU A 79 -13.32 6.70 -10.69
C GLU A 79 -12.42 7.83 -10.18
N GLY A 80 -11.80 7.65 -9.00
CA GLY A 80 -10.83 8.58 -8.45
C GLY A 80 -9.61 8.75 -9.36
N LEU A 81 -9.06 7.65 -9.89
CA LEU A 81 -7.96 7.68 -10.86
C LEU A 81 -8.34 8.42 -12.14
N ARG A 82 -9.55 8.16 -12.67
CA ARG A 82 -10.07 8.84 -13.86
C ARG A 82 -10.21 10.34 -13.62
N ALA A 83 -10.81 10.73 -12.52
CA ALA A 83 -11.00 12.13 -12.14
C ALA A 83 -9.67 12.85 -11.91
N PHE A 84 -8.69 12.17 -11.29
CA PHE A 84 -7.36 12.71 -11.05
C PHE A 84 -6.62 12.96 -12.38
N ARG A 85 -6.66 11.98 -13.28
CA ARG A 85 -6.05 12.09 -14.62
C ARG A 85 -6.62 13.27 -15.41
N ALA A 86 -7.92 13.55 -15.28
CA ALA A 86 -8.58 14.68 -15.94
C ALA A 86 -8.03 16.05 -15.48
N THR A 87 -7.34 16.12 -14.35
CA THR A 87 -6.68 17.35 -13.86
C THR A 87 -5.30 17.60 -14.48
N GLY A 88 -4.76 16.63 -15.22
CA GLY A 88 -3.41 16.68 -15.79
C GLY A 88 -2.28 16.45 -14.80
N VAL A 89 -2.58 16.18 -13.52
CA VAL A 89 -1.56 15.92 -12.48
C VAL A 89 -1.21 14.44 -12.45
N GLU A 90 0.07 14.10 -12.60
CA GLU A 90 0.56 12.72 -12.63
C GLU A 90 1.27 12.31 -11.32
N ILE A 91 1.66 13.27 -10.47
CA ILE A 91 2.41 12.98 -9.23
C ILE A 91 1.68 11.97 -8.32
N GLY A 92 2.40 10.98 -7.82
CA GLY A 92 1.87 9.91 -6.95
C GLY A 92 1.02 8.86 -7.69
N ARG A 93 1.01 8.85 -9.02
CA ARG A 93 0.22 7.89 -9.81
C ARG A 93 0.65 6.44 -9.60
N PRO A 94 1.94 6.08 -9.49
CA PRO A 94 2.35 4.71 -9.19
C PRO A 94 1.76 4.18 -7.88
N TRP A 95 1.76 4.99 -6.82
CA TRP A 95 1.15 4.63 -5.53
C TRP A 95 -0.38 4.45 -5.64
N ARG A 96 -1.07 5.34 -6.36
CA ARG A 96 -2.53 5.22 -6.55
C ARG A 96 -2.92 3.95 -7.31
N LEU A 97 -2.11 3.55 -8.30
CA LEU A 97 -2.27 2.28 -9.00
C LEU A 97 -2.00 1.08 -8.08
N ALA A 98 -1.05 1.19 -7.13
CA ALA A 98 -0.85 0.15 -6.12
C ALA A 98 -2.10 -0.09 -5.26
N LEU A 99 -2.84 0.97 -4.89
CA LEU A 99 -4.11 0.82 -4.16
C LEU A 99 -5.13 0.01 -4.96
N LEU A 100 -5.22 0.25 -6.27
CA LEU A 100 -6.11 -0.49 -7.16
C LEU A 100 -5.68 -1.95 -7.31
N ALA A 101 -4.38 -2.19 -7.50
CA ALA A 101 -3.84 -3.54 -7.60
C ALA A 101 -4.06 -4.36 -6.31
N GLU A 102 -3.92 -3.72 -5.15
CA GLU A 102 -4.21 -4.35 -3.85
C GLU A 102 -5.70 -4.69 -3.73
N ALA A 103 -6.60 -3.83 -4.18
CA ALA A 103 -8.04 -4.11 -4.20
C ALA A 103 -8.39 -5.29 -5.13
N TYR A 104 -7.75 -5.40 -6.30
CA TYR A 104 -7.87 -6.56 -7.17
C TYR A 104 -7.34 -7.84 -6.52
N SER A 105 -6.21 -7.76 -5.80
CA SER A 105 -5.68 -8.90 -5.01
C SER A 105 -6.69 -9.41 -3.99
N ILE A 106 -7.34 -8.50 -3.24
CA ILE A 106 -8.38 -8.85 -2.26
C ILE A 106 -9.56 -9.53 -2.93
N MET A 107 -9.91 -9.11 -4.14
CA MET A 107 -11.01 -9.71 -4.91
C MET A 107 -10.64 -11.04 -5.61
N GLY A 108 -9.37 -11.45 -5.54
CA GLY A 108 -8.88 -12.64 -6.22
C GLY A 108 -8.69 -12.47 -7.75
N GLN A 109 -8.69 -11.25 -8.24
CA GLN A 109 -8.50 -10.91 -9.66
C GLN A 109 -7.03 -10.61 -9.96
N SER A 110 -6.19 -11.62 -9.81
CA SER A 110 -4.73 -11.49 -9.88
C SER A 110 -4.24 -10.96 -11.23
N GLU A 111 -4.84 -11.39 -12.35
CA GLU A 111 -4.46 -10.94 -13.70
C GLU A 111 -4.68 -9.43 -13.88
N ALA A 112 -5.84 -8.92 -13.46
CA ALA A 112 -6.13 -7.49 -13.51
C ALA A 112 -5.16 -6.71 -12.61
N GLY A 113 -4.90 -7.20 -11.40
CA GLY A 113 -3.94 -6.60 -10.48
C GLY A 113 -2.53 -6.53 -11.07
N LEU A 114 -2.06 -7.60 -11.72
CA LEU A 114 -0.74 -7.64 -12.37
C LEU A 114 -0.65 -6.64 -13.54
N THR A 115 -1.70 -6.51 -14.34
CA THR A 115 -1.75 -5.53 -15.43
C THR A 115 -1.59 -4.11 -14.89
N ILE A 116 -2.29 -3.76 -13.82
CA ILE A 116 -2.18 -2.45 -13.15
C ILE A 116 -0.79 -2.23 -12.57
N LEU A 117 -0.17 -3.25 -11.96
CA LEU A 117 1.20 -3.13 -11.42
C LEU A 117 2.25 -2.94 -12.51
N MET A 118 2.08 -3.56 -13.68
CA MET A 118 2.97 -3.31 -14.82
C MET A 118 2.92 -1.86 -15.28
N GLU A 119 1.73 -1.25 -15.35
CA GLU A 119 1.58 0.18 -15.61
C GLU A 119 2.26 1.02 -14.53
N ALA A 120 2.04 0.68 -13.24
CA ALA A 120 2.61 1.41 -12.10
C ALA A 120 4.15 1.38 -12.11
N LEU A 121 4.76 0.22 -12.39
CA LEU A 121 6.21 0.05 -12.47
C LEU A 121 6.81 0.85 -13.65
N THR A 122 6.18 0.79 -14.83
CA THR A 122 6.59 1.59 -15.99
C THR A 122 6.53 3.09 -15.69
N LEU A 123 5.50 3.54 -15.00
CA LEU A 123 5.39 4.93 -14.59
C LEU A 123 6.44 5.32 -13.55
N ALA A 124 6.69 4.48 -12.54
CA ALA A 124 7.72 4.74 -11.54
C ALA A 124 9.10 4.90 -12.18
N GLU A 125 9.40 4.09 -13.21
CA GLU A 125 10.65 4.19 -13.96
C GLU A 125 10.71 5.46 -14.82
N THR A 126 9.66 5.76 -15.58
CA THR A 126 9.66 6.88 -16.55
C THR A 126 9.57 8.24 -15.87
N THR A 127 8.89 8.35 -14.73
CA THR A 127 8.74 9.60 -13.98
C THR A 127 9.82 9.79 -12.91
N GLY A 128 10.53 8.73 -12.53
CA GLY A 128 11.47 8.75 -11.40
C GLY A 128 10.80 8.70 -10.03
N GLU A 129 9.48 8.51 -9.94
CA GLU A 129 8.73 8.39 -8.69
C GLU A 129 8.87 7.00 -8.06
N ARG A 130 10.04 6.68 -7.55
CA ARG A 130 10.41 5.32 -7.11
C ARG A 130 10.18 5.03 -5.62
N TRP A 131 9.64 5.96 -4.85
CA TRP A 131 9.49 5.82 -3.40
C TRP A 131 8.57 4.66 -2.97
N CYS A 132 7.57 4.29 -3.78
CA CYS A 132 6.67 3.16 -3.52
C CYS A 132 7.06 1.88 -4.28
N GLU A 133 8.14 1.90 -5.06
CA GLU A 133 8.56 0.80 -5.92
C GLU A 133 8.74 -0.53 -5.17
N PRO A 134 9.28 -0.57 -3.92
CA PRO A 134 9.34 -1.82 -3.15
C PRO A 134 7.96 -2.46 -2.94
N GLU A 135 6.93 -1.64 -2.68
CA GLU A 135 5.57 -2.15 -2.50
C GLU A 135 4.97 -2.65 -3.82
N LEU A 136 5.28 -2.01 -4.97
CA LEU A 136 4.84 -2.49 -6.28
C LEU A 136 5.39 -3.88 -6.57
N TYR A 137 6.69 -4.12 -6.34
CA TYR A 137 7.28 -5.44 -6.52
C TYR A 137 6.76 -6.46 -5.50
N ARG A 138 6.56 -6.07 -4.25
CA ARG A 138 5.97 -6.93 -3.23
C ARG A 138 4.56 -7.37 -3.62
N LEU A 139 3.71 -6.45 -4.07
CA LEU A 139 2.36 -6.76 -4.55
C LEU A 139 2.40 -7.65 -5.79
N LYS A 140 3.34 -7.41 -6.73
CA LYS A 140 3.52 -8.26 -7.90
C LYS A 140 3.83 -9.69 -7.49
N GLY A 141 4.77 -9.92 -6.59
CA GLY A 141 5.08 -11.24 -6.06
C GLY A 141 3.88 -11.91 -5.39
N ALA A 142 3.12 -11.17 -4.59
CA ALA A 142 1.92 -11.69 -3.93
C ALA A 142 0.82 -12.10 -4.93
N LEU A 143 0.60 -11.31 -5.98
CA LEU A 143 -0.38 -11.62 -7.04
C LEU A 143 0.04 -12.82 -7.90
N LEU A 144 1.33 -12.97 -8.19
CA LEU A 144 1.87 -14.15 -8.87
C LEU A 144 1.58 -15.43 -8.08
N LEU A 145 1.81 -15.41 -6.76
CA LEU A 145 1.48 -16.55 -5.89
C LEU A 145 -0.02 -16.86 -5.83
N GLN A 146 -0.88 -15.85 -5.96
CA GLN A 146 -2.32 -16.06 -6.04
C GLN A 146 -2.77 -16.74 -7.35
N GLN A 147 -2.03 -16.51 -8.45
CA GLN A 147 -2.37 -17.13 -9.73
C GLN A 147 -2.07 -18.63 -9.76
N SER A 148 -0.86 -19.01 -9.37
CA SER A 148 -0.42 -20.41 -9.38
C SER A 148 0.83 -20.59 -8.51
N SER A 149 0.95 -21.77 -7.91
CA SER A 149 2.18 -22.23 -7.27
C SER A 149 3.39 -22.32 -8.24
N ASP A 150 3.15 -22.40 -9.53
CA ASP A 150 4.21 -22.46 -10.54
C ASP A 150 5.02 -21.17 -10.62
N HIS A 151 4.45 -20.06 -10.11
CA HIS A 151 5.11 -18.75 -10.07
C HIS A 151 6.00 -18.51 -8.83
N HIS A 152 6.29 -19.55 -8.02
CA HIS A 152 7.09 -19.37 -6.79
C HIS A 152 8.44 -18.69 -7.05
N THR A 153 9.17 -19.11 -8.09
CA THR A 153 10.50 -18.53 -8.43
C THR A 153 10.39 -17.06 -8.85
N GLU A 154 9.37 -16.72 -9.64
CA GLU A 154 9.17 -15.34 -10.09
C GLU A 154 8.72 -14.44 -8.93
N ALA A 155 7.84 -14.94 -8.06
CA ALA A 155 7.39 -14.25 -6.86
C ALA A 155 8.55 -14.00 -5.88
N GLU A 156 9.40 -15.02 -5.66
CA GLU A 156 10.61 -14.90 -4.84
C GLU A 156 11.55 -13.82 -5.39
N SER A 157 11.78 -13.81 -6.71
CA SER A 157 12.55 -12.75 -7.37
C SER A 157 11.95 -11.36 -7.15
N CYS A 158 10.63 -11.21 -7.25
CA CYS A 158 9.94 -9.95 -6.97
C CYS A 158 10.14 -9.50 -5.52
N PHE A 159 10.06 -10.41 -4.54
CA PHE A 159 10.28 -10.07 -3.14
C PHE A 159 11.72 -9.67 -2.84
N HIS A 160 12.71 -10.35 -3.44
CA HIS A 160 14.12 -9.95 -3.34
C HIS A 160 14.34 -8.56 -3.92
N HIS A 161 13.77 -8.27 -5.09
CA HIS A 161 13.88 -6.96 -5.71
C HIS A 161 13.25 -5.86 -4.84
N ALA A 162 12.06 -6.12 -4.28
CA ALA A 162 11.42 -5.23 -3.32
C ALA A 162 12.30 -4.96 -2.10
N LEU A 163 12.94 -6.01 -1.56
CA LEU A 163 13.82 -5.92 -0.41
C LEU A 163 15.07 -5.09 -0.69
N ASP A 164 15.72 -5.32 -1.83
CA ASP A 164 16.92 -4.59 -2.24
C ASP A 164 16.65 -3.11 -2.42
N ILE A 165 15.54 -2.75 -3.10
CA ILE A 165 15.15 -1.35 -3.26
C ILE A 165 14.82 -0.72 -1.90
N ALA A 166 14.05 -1.40 -1.03
CA ALA A 166 13.69 -0.90 0.28
C ALA A 166 14.94 -0.62 1.15
N ARG A 167 15.95 -1.50 1.11
CA ARG A 167 17.24 -1.33 1.78
C ARG A 167 18.01 -0.13 1.23
N ASN A 168 18.10 0.00 -0.09
CA ASN A 168 18.76 1.13 -0.73
C ASN A 168 18.10 2.46 -0.41
N GLN A 169 16.77 2.48 -0.26
CA GLN A 169 15.99 3.65 0.15
C GLN A 169 15.98 3.86 1.67
N GLN A 170 16.54 2.95 2.47
CA GLN A 170 16.43 2.92 3.93
C GLN A 170 14.98 2.94 4.43
N ALA A 171 14.05 2.40 3.66
CA ALA A 171 12.62 2.39 3.91
C ALA A 171 12.23 1.18 4.78
N LYS A 172 12.50 1.27 6.09
CA LYS A 172 12.37 0.13 7.03
C LYS A 172 11.00 -0.53 7.08
N SER A 173 9.91 0.23 6.93
CA SER A 173 8.56 -0.35 6.89
C SER A 173 8.32 -1.16 5.61
N LEU A 174 8.87 -0.73 4.47
CA LEU A 174 8.79 -1.46 3.21
C LEU A 174 9.72 -2.67 3.22
N GLU A 175 10.92 -2.55 3.83
CA GLU A 175 11.82 -3.68 4.08
C GLU A 175 11.12 -4.75 4.91
N LEU A 176 10.43 -4.39 6.00
CA LEU A 176 9.67 -5.33 6.84
C LEU A 176 8.59 -6.06 6.05
N ARG A 177 7.84 -5.36 5.22
CA ARG A 177 6.78 -5.96 4.38
C ARG A 177 7.33 -6.94 3.37
N ALA A 178 8.39 -6.54 2.63
CA ALA A 178 9.04 -7.41 1.65
C ALA A 178 9.62 -8.65 2.31
N THR A 179 10.34 -8.47 3.44
CA THR A 179 10.91 -9.55 4.23
C THR A 179 9.82 -10.49 4.75
N THR A 180 8.72 -9.97 5.30
CA THR A 180 7.61 -10.80 5.78
C THR A 180 6.99 -11.63 4.64
N SER A 181 6.84 -11.04 3.44
CA SER A 181 6.30 -11.76 2.28
C SER A 181 7.22 -12.88 1.82
N LEU A 182 8.52 -12.61 1.75
CA LEU A 182 9.54 -13.61 1.38
C LEU A 182 9.63 -14.72 2.42
N SER A 183 9.64 -14.37 3.72
CA SER A 183 9.69 -15.36 4.80
C SER A 183 8.46 -16.27 4.82
N LYS A 184 7.27 -15.75 4.51
CA LYS A 184 6.06 -16.57 4.32
C LYS A 184 6.20 -17.57 3.17
N LEU A 185 6.75 -17.13 2.05
CA LEU A 185 7.02 -18.03 0.91
C LEU A 185 8.03 -19.12 1.29
N TRP A 186 9.11 -18.77 1.98
CA TRP A 186 10.12 -19.72 2.43
C TRP A 186 9.58 -20.69 3.49
N GLN A 187 8.72 -20.23 4.40
CA GLN A 187 8.00 -21.11 5.33
C GLN A 187 7.20 -22.18 4.60
N GLN A 188 6.46 -21.79 3.54
CA GLN A 188 5.68 -22.73 2.70
C GLN A 188 6.58 -23.73 1.95
N GLN A 189 7.80 -23.33 1.62
CA GLN A 189 8.81 -24.19 0.99
C GLN A 189 9.59 -25.06 1.99
N GLY A 190 9.28 -24.98 3.29
CA GLY A 190 10.00 -25.72 4.34
C GLY A 190 11.33 -25.10 4.80
N LYS A 191 11.71 -23.93 4.25
CA LYS A 191 12.95 -23.20 4.61
C LYS A 191 12.71 -22.33 5.86
N ARG A 192 12.36 -22.97 6.99
CA ARG A 192 11.94 -22.26 8.22
C ARG A 192 13.08 -21.46 8.84
N GLN A 193 14.29 -22.03 8.89
CA GLN A 193 15.45 -21.37 9.50
C GLN A 193 15.85 -20.13 8.69
N GLU A 194 15.93 -20.25 7.38
CA GLU A 194 16.28 -19.15 6.47
C GLU A 194 15.23 -18.02 6.56
N ALA A 195 13.94 -18.38 6.67
CA ALA A 195 12.86 -17.42 6.85
C ALA A 195 12.98 -16.66 8.19
N HIS A 196 13.30 -17.38 9.27
CA HIS A 196 13.53 -16.77 10.58
C HIS A 196 14.74 -15.83 10.57
N ASP A 197 15.88 -16.31 10.04
CA ASP A 197 17.15 -15.56 10.02
C ASP A 197 17.07 -14.30 9.16
N LEU A 198 16.19 -14.30 8.15
CA LEU A 198 15.91 -13.14 7.33
C LEU A 198 15.02 -12.12 8.06
N LEU A 199 13.94 -12.57 8.71
CA LEU A 199 12.91 -11.70 9.29
C LEU A 199 13.31 -11.12 10.67
N ALA A 200 13.94 -11.92 11.53
CA ALA A 200 14.22 -11.51 12.89
C ALA A 200 15.09 -10.24 13.01
N PRO A 201 16.16 -10.05 12.24
CA PRO A 201 16.97 -8.83 12.30
C PRO A 201 16.17 -7.58 11.89
N VAL A 202 15.29 -7.70 10.87
CA VAL A 202 14.46 -6.57 10.39
C VAL A 202 13.40 -6.21 11.41
N TYR A 203 12.75 -7.20 12.03
CA TYR A 203 11.77 -6.98 13.11
C TYR A 203 12.42 -6.32 14.32
N ASN A 204 13.58 -6.81 14.76
CA ASN A 204 14.30 -6.33 15.95
C ASN A 204 14.91 -4.92 15.78
N TRP A 205 14.94 -4.38 14.55
CA TRP A 205 15.33 -3.00 14.32
C TRP A 205 14.33 -1.99 14.88
N PHE A 206 13.04 -2.37 14.96
CA PHE A 206 11.99 -1.48 15.45
C PHE A 206 12.01 -1.39 16.97
N SER A 207 11.92 -0.17 17.50
CA SER A 207 11.84 0.12 18.93
C SER A 207 10.43 0.57 19.38
N GLU A 208 9.54 0.85 18.40
CA GLU A 208 8.18 1.33 18.63
C GLU A 208 7.24 0.86 17.51
N GLY A 209 5.94 1.15 17.61
CA GLY A 209 4.95 0.83 16.59
C GLY A 209 4.50 -0.64 16.58
N PHE A 210 4.76 -1.40 17.64
CA PHE A 210 4.39 -2.82 17.77
C PHE A 210 2.89 -3.08 17.76
N ASP A 211 2.07 -2.04 17.82
CA ASP A 211 0.63 -2.07 17.64
C ASP A 211 0.19 -2.03 16.16
N THR A 212 1.11 -1.74 15.23
CA THR A 212 0.82 -1.73 13.79
C THR A 212 0.58 -3.12 13.21
N ALA A 213 -0.22 -3.19 12.16
CA ALA A 213 -0.54 -4.46 11.50
C ALA A 213 0.72 -5.19 10.96
N ASP A 214 1.67 -4.44 10.39
CA ASP A 214 2.88 -5.02 9.80
C ASP A 214 3.78 -5.67 10.86
N LEU A 215 4.00 -4.99 12.01
CA LEU A 215 4.81 -5.56 13.10
C LEU A 215 4.10 -6.72 13.82
N LYS A 216 2.77 -6.68 13.98
CA LYS A 216 2.00 -7.81 14.49
C LYS A 216 2.10 -9.04 13.58
N ASN A 217 1.98 -8.84 12.26
CA ASN A 217 2.09 -9.93 11.28
C ASN A 217 3.50 -10.52 11.25
N ALA A 218 4.54 -9.68 11.32
CA ALA A 218 5.92 -10.13 11.40
C ALA A 218 6.20 -10.92 12.67
N LYS A 219 5.70 -10.44 13.82
CA LYS A 219 5.84 -11.15 15.11
C LYS A 219 5.16 -12.51 15.09
N ALA A 220 3.90 -12.57 14.61
CA ALA A 220 3.18 -13.83 14.50
C ALA A 220 3.94 -14.84 13.64
N LEU A 221 4.48 -14.38 12.48
CA LEU A 221 5.29 -15.26 11.64
C LEU A 221 6.57 -15.74 12.32
N LEU A 222 7.28 -14.88 13.07
CA LEU A 222 8.46 -15.27 13.84
C LEU A 222 8.12 -16.32 14.89
N ASP A 223 6.99 -16.19 15.58
CA ASP A 223 6.51 -17.16 16.56
C ASP A 223 6.16 -18.52 15.93
N GLU A 224 5.66 -18.51 14.69
CA GLU A 224 5.42 -19.74 13.93
C GLU A 224 6.71 -20.39 13.43
N LEU A 225 7.75 -19.60 13.15
CA LEU A 225 9.04 -20.10 12.63
C LEU A 225 9.94 -20.67 13.72
N ALA A 226 9.77 -20.23 14.97
CA ALA A 226 10.49 -20.75 16.12
C ALA A 226 10.05 -22.19 16.39
#